data_e95dbc8175cf92c9d26f1e74a496d9aa
#
_entry.id   e95dbc8175cf92c9d26f1e74a496d9aa
#
_cell.length_a   1.000
_cell.length_b   1.000
_cell.length_c   1.000
_cell.angle_alpha   90.00
_cell.angle_beta   90.00
_cell.angle_gamma   90.00
#
_symmetry.space_group_name_H-M   'P 1'
#
loop_
_entity.id
_entity.type
_entity.pdbx_description
1 polymer ?
#
loop_
_entity_poly.entity_id
_entity_poly.type
_entity_poly.pdbx_seq_one_letter_code
_entity_poly.pdbx_strand_id
1 'polypeptide(L)'
;MAILESLVAMLILTAGVLSLLLMHQRALIMQRQQVFRDQAMQVADSLQQRMLINSMHANGYMRAWGAQSGPSVFDCANSACDRAQLAAWDLQQVYTTLKQLPQGDVSIAPLQTGGGWWIITVAWRDTEETFRTSATSDNPACPSEKSCWRLVFSLA
;
A
#
# COMPACT_ATOMS: atom_id res chain seq x y z
N MET A 1 -0.29 -11.48 -59.30
CA MET A 1 0.35 -12.25 -58.20
C MET A 1 0.95 -11.28 -57.18
N ALA A 2 1.81 -10.32 -57.58
CA ALA A 2 2.47 -9.39 -56.63
C ALA A 2 1.58 -8.57 -55.71
N ILE A 3 0.37 -8.19 -56.14
CA ILE A 3 -0.57 -7.39 -55.33
C ILE A 3 -1.12 -8.21 -54.15
N LEU A 4 -1.43 -9.46 -54.36
CA LEU A 4 -1.96 -10.35 -53.34
C LEU A 4 -0.90 -10.68 -52.26
N GLU A 5 0.34 -10.84 -52.69
CA GLU A 5 1.48 -11.08 -51.81
C GLU A 5 1.79 -9.86 -50.91
N SER A 6 1.72 -8.65 -51.47
CA SER A 6 1.91 -7.43 -50.69
C SER A 6 0.78 -7.19 -49.68
N LEU A 7 -0.48 -7.53 -50.00
CA LEU A 7 -1.61 -7.44 -49.08
C LEU A 7 -1.47 -8.43 -47.92
N VAL A 8 -1.05 -9.67 -48.20
CA VAL A 8 -0.82 -10.68 -47.16
C VAL A 8 0.35 -10.28 -46.26
N ALA A 9 1.44 -9.76 -46.84
CA ALA A 9 2.58 -9.26 -46.06
C ALA A 9 2.16 -8.12 -45.11
N MET A 10 1.37 -7.14 -45.58
CA MET A 10 0.86 -6.07 -44.74
C MET A 10 -0.08 -6.57 -43.62
N LEU A 11 -0.91 -7.57 -43.93
CA LEU A 11 -1.82 -8.15 -42.94
C LEU A 11 -1.05 -8.86 -41.81
N ILE A 12 -0.03 -9.61 -42.11
CA ILE A 12 0.84 -10.27 -41.13
C ILE A 12 1.59 -9.22 -40.29
N LEU A 13 2.11 -8.18 -40.91
CA LEU A 13 2.82 -7.11 -40.22
C LEU A 13 1.91 -6.34 -39.27
N THR A 14 0.70 -5.99 -39.70
CA THR A 14 -0.26 -5.30 -38.85
C THR A 14 -0.72 -6.15 -37.66
N ALA A 15 -0.94 -7.46 -37.86
CA ALA A 15 -1.29 -8.39 -36.79
C ALA A 15 -0.14 -8.52 -35.78
N GLY A 16 1.12 -8.56 -36.25
CA GLY A 16 2.31 -8.57 -35.40
C GLY A 16 2.44 -7.31 -34.54
N VAL A 17 2.25 -6.13 -35.13
CA VAL A 17 2.29 -4.86 -34.39
C VAL A 17 1.17 -4.76 -33.35
N LEU A 18 -0.06 -5.18 -33.69
CA LEU A 18 -1.18 -5.20 -32.76
C LEU A 18 -0.92 -6.08 -31.55
N SER A 19 -0.34 -7.27 -31.73
CA SER A 19 -0.01 -8.17 -30.63
C SER A 19 1.06 -7.57 -29.70
N LEU A 20 2.05 -6.88 -30.23
CA LEU A 20 3.06 -6.18 -29.42
C LEU A 20 2.43 -5.05 -28.58
N LEU A 21 1.53 -4.27 -29.17
CA LEU A 21 0.82 -3.20 -28.44
C LEU A 21 -0.01 -3.75 -27.27
N LEU A 22 -0.70 -4.87 -27.44
CA LEU A 22 -1.46 -5.53 -26.38
C LEU A 22 -0.55 -6.01 -25.24
N MET A 23 0.64 -6.56 -25.57
CA MET A 23 1.62 -6.95 -24.54
C MET A 23 2.15 -5.74 -23.78
N HIS A 24 2.44 -4.63 -24.47
CA HIS A 24 2.88 -3.39 -23.81
C HIS A 24 1.83 -2.84 -22.83
N GLN A 25 0.56 -2.85 -23.20
CA GLN A 25 -0.51 -2.40 -22.30
C GLN A 25 -0.58 -3.24 -21.01
N ARG A 26 -0.50 -4.58 -21.14
CA ARG A 26 -0.47 -5.47 -19.96
C ARG A 26 0.74 -5.25 -19.09
N ALA A 27 1.92 -5.04 -19.67
CA ALA A 27 3.14 -4.75 -18.93
C ALA A 27 3.03 -3.45 -18.12
N LEU A 28 2.43 -2.40 -18.68
CA LEU A 28 2.21 -1.13 -17.96
C LEU A 28 1.25 -1.29 -16.76
N ILE A 29 0.21 -2.10 -16.89
CA ILE A 29 -0.71 -2.38 -15.78
C ILE A 29 0.03 -3.11 -14.65
N MET A 30 0.79 -4.15 -14.97
CA MET A 30 1.58 -4.90 -13.99
C MET A 30 2.62 -4.00 -13.30
N GLN A 31 3.27 -3.09 -14.02
CA GLN A 31 4.21 -2.14 -13.43
C GLN A 31 3.54 -1.21 -12.41
N ARG A 32 2.34 -0.70 -12.70
CA ARG A 32 1.59 0.14 -11.75
C ARG A 32 1.27 -0.61 -10.46
N GLN A 33 0.85 -1.86 -10.55
CA GLN A 33 0.56 -2.69 -9.37
C GLN A 33 1.82 -2.90 -8.51
N GLN A 34 2.98 -3.14 -9.14
CA GLN A 34 4.25 -3.24 -8.43
C GLN A 34 4.58 -1.94 -7.68
N VAL A 35 4.42 -0.78 -8.34
CA VAL A 35 4.68 0.53 -7.72
C VAL A 35 3.79 0.75 -6.49
N PHE A 36 2.50 0.44 -6.54
CA PHE A 36 1.62 0.58 -5.38
C PHE A 36 1.99 -0.36 -4.24
N ARG A 37 2.37 -1.59 -4.57
CA ARG A 37 2.85 -2.55 -3.57
C ARG A 37 4.14 -2.08 -2.90
N ASP A 38 5.09 -1.57 -3.68
CA ASP A 38 6.37 -1.05 -3.16
C ASP A 38 6.14 0.17 -2.26
N GLN A 39 5.24 1.07 -2.64
CA GLN A 39 4.83 2.20 -1.81
C GLN A 39 4.16 1.74 -0.51
N ALA A 40 3.28 0.73 -0.56
CA ALA A 40 2.65 0.18 0.62
C ALA A 40 3.68 -0.47 1.57
N MET A 41 4.68 -1.17 1.04
CA MET A 41 5.79 -1.71 1.83
C MET A 41 6.58 -0.60 2.50
N GLN A 42 6.97 0.46 1.77
CA GLN A 42 7.71 1.60 2.32
C GLN A 42 6.93 2.30 3.44
N VAL A 43 5.62 2.46 3.29
CA VAL A 43 4.76 3.02 4.35
C VAL A 43 4.78 2.14 5.58
N ALA A 44 4.62 0.82 5.42
CA ALA A 44 4.61 -0.13 6.55
C ALA A 44 5.96 -0.14 7.27
N ASP A 45 7.08 -0.18 6.54
CA ASP A 45 8.44 -0.17 7.09
C ASP A 45 8.75 1.13 7.83
N SER A 46 8.38 2.28 7.24
CA SER A 46 8.55 3.59 7.89
C SER A 46 7.77 3.66 9.19
N LEU A 47 6.55 3.15 9.20
CA LEU A 47 5.70 3.14 10.39
C LEU A 47 6.25 2.20 11.46
N GLN A 48 6.74 1.02 11.08
CA GLN A 48 7.43 0.10 11.99
C GLN A 48 8.61 0.79 12.68
N GLN A 49 9.49 1.45 11.92
CA GLN A 49 10.65 2.15 12.48
C GLN A 49 10.25 3.23 13.50
N ARG A 50 9.20 4.01 13.19
CA ARG A 50 8.66 5.03 14.10
C ARG A 50 8.10 4.41 15.38
N MET A 51 7.36 3.32 15.26
CA MET A 51 6.82 2.58 16.41
C MET A 51 7.93 1.96 17.27
N LEU A 52 9.01 1.46 16.68
CA LEU A 52 10.19 0.94 17.42
C LEU A 52 10.86 2.04 18.23
N ILE A 53 11.05 3.23 17.66
CA ILE A 53 11.63 4.40 18.34
C ILE A 53 10.75 4.84 19.51
N ASN A 54 9.43 4.81 19.34
CA ASN A 54 8.44 5.24 20.33
C ASN A 54 7.69 4.05 20.97
N SER A 55 8.39 2.93 21.19
CA SER A 55 7.80 1.65 21.63
C SER A 55 7.01 1.75 22.92
N MET A 56 7.43 2.59 23.87
CA MET A 56 6.71 2.81 25.14
C MET A 56 5.33 3.46 24.95
N HIS A 57 5.04 4.02 23.78
CA HIS A 57 3.73 4.61 23.44
C HIS A 57 3.11 3.95 22.19
N ALA A 58 3.39 2.68 21.96
CA ALA A 58 2.91 1.94 20.79
C ALA A 58 1.38 1.97 20.62
N ASN A 59 0.64 1.95 21.73
CA ASN A 59 -0.83 2.06 21.72
C ASN A 59 -1.33 3.37 21.09
N GLY A 60 -0.52 4.43 21.08
CA GLY A 60 -0.85 5.69 20.43
C GLY A 60 -0.92 5.58 18.90
N TYR A 61 -0.31 4.56 18.32
CA TYR A 61 -0.36 4.29 16.88
C TYR A 61 -1.54 3.42 16.45
N MET A 62 -2.32 2.85 17.39
CA MET A 62 -3.47 2.00 17.03
C MET A 62 -4.45 2.74 16.13
N ARG A 63 -4.81 2.12 15.01
CA ARG A 63 -5.79 2.65 14.04
C ARG A 63 -6.64 1.52 13.46
N ALA A 64 -7.94 1.77 13.41
CA ALA A 64 -8.87 0.94 12.66
C ALA A 64 -8.97 1.46 11.21
N TRP A 65 -9.52 0.65 10.33
CA TRP A 65 -9.84 1.06 8.95
C TRP A 65 -10.73 2.30 8.94
N GLY A 66 -10.46 3.22 8.01
CA GLY A 66 -11.21 4.46 7.85
C GLY A 66 -10.96 5.52 8.93
N ALA A 67 -10.10 5.23 9.89
CA ALA A 67 -9.71 6.23 10.89
C ALA A 67 -8.84 7.31 10.22
N GLN A 68 -9.40 8.50 10.07
CA GLN A 68 -8.62 9.66 9.60
C GLN A 68 -7.87 10.27 10.79
N SER A 69 -6.57 10.51 10.63
CA SER A 69 -5.89 11.42 11.53
C SER A 69 -6.25 12.85 11.14
N GLY A 70 -6.81 13.59 12.09
CA GLY A 70 -6.93 15.03 11.96
C GLY A 70 -5.54 15.68 11.77
N PRO A 71 -5.49 16.95 11.34
CA PRO A 71 -4.22 17.66 11.25
C PRO A 71 -3.57 17.66 12.65
N SER A 72 -2.31 17.20 12.73
CA SER A 72 -1.53 17.36 13.95
C SER A 72 -1.30 18.85 14.19
N VAL A 73 -1.58 19.28 15.40
CA VAL A 73 -1.30 20.65 15.83
C VAL A 73 0.19 20.81 16.15
N PHE A 74 0.93 19.68 16.24
CA PHE A 74 2.32 19.64 16.67
C PHE A 74 3.26 19.48 15.48
N ASP A 75 4.35 20.24 15.47
CA ASP A 75 5.46 20.12 14.53
C ASP A 75 6.69 19.59 15.27
N CYS A 76 6.80 18.27 15.34
CA CYS A 76 7.89 17.60 16.02
C CYS A 76 9.22 17.64 15.25
N ALA A 77 9.25 18.20 14.03
CA ALA A 77 10.50 18.45 13.34
C ALA A 77 11.23 19.70 13.88
N ASN A 78 10.48 20.68 14.37
CA ASN A 78 11.01 21.97 14.82
C ASN A 78 10.84 22.21 16.33
N SER A 79 10.08 21.38 17.03
CA SER A 79 9.82 21.52 18.47
C SER A 79 9.93 20.18 19.20
N ALA A 80 10.29 20.22 20.48
CA ALA A 80 10.30 19.04 21.31
C ALA A 80 8.85 18.54 21.51
N CYS A 81 8.62 17.28 21.24
CA CYS A 81 7.33 16.61 21.42
C CYS A 81 7.41 15.56 22.53
N ASP A 82 6.31 15.41 23.25
CA ASP A 82 6.14 14.22 24.07
C ASP A 82 5.81 12.98 23.23
N ARG A 83 5.74 11.80 23.83
CA ARG A 83 5.53 10.53 23.10
C ARG A 83 4.19 10.44 22.40
N ALA A 84 3.14 11.03 22.98
CA ALA A 84 1.81 11.03 22.39
C ALA A 84 1.72 12.01 21.20
N GLN A 85 2.32 13.19 21.35
CA GLN A 85 2.43 14.18 20.28
C GLN A 85 3.25 13.64 19.10
N LEU A 86 4.36 12.92 19.39
CA LEU A 86 5.18 12.27 18.39
C LEU A 86 4.39 11.23 17.61
N ALA A 87 3.62 10.37 18.30
CA ALA A 87 2.79 9.37 17.62
C ALA A 87 1.73 10.01 16.71
N ALA A 88 1.09 11.09 17.16
CA ALA A 88 0.11 11.81 16.35
C ALA A 88 0.76 12.47 15.11
N TRP A 89 1.93 13.07 15.27
CA TRP A 89 2.69 13.67 14.18
C TRP A 89 3.17 12.62 13.17
N ASP A 90 3.71 11.49 13.66
CA ASP A 90 4.13 10.37 12.82
C ASP A 90 2.99 9.83 11.97
N LEU A 91 1.82 9.62 12.57
CA LEU A 91 0.64 9.17 11.85
C LEU A 91 0.20 10.16 10.77
N GLN A 92 0.29 11.47 11.04
CA GLN A 92 -0.01 12.48 10.03
C GLN A 92 0.93 12.38 8.83
N GLN A 93 2.24 12.19 9.06
CA GLN A 93 3.20 11.99 7.97
C GLN A 93 2.87 10.73 7.15
N VAL A 94 2.52 9.65 7.81
CA VAL A 94 2.07 8.41 7.15
C VAL A 94 0.83 8.66 6.30
N TYR A 95 -0.17 9.37 6.80
CA TYR A 95 -1.38 9.67 6.04
C TYR A 95 -1.12 10.57 4.82
N THR A 96 -0.15 11.47 4.88
CA THR A 96 0.25 12.26 3.70
C THR A 96 0.84 11.38 2.60
N THR A 97 1.60 10.36 2.98
CA THR A 97 2.17 9.38 2.03
C THR A 97 1.09 8.44 1.51
N LEU A 98 0.15 8.00 2.36
CA LEU A 98 -0.97 7.14 1.97
C LEU A 98 -1.89 7.78 0.92
N LYS A 99 -1.97 9.11 0.86
CA LYS A 99 -2.74 9.81 -0.19
C LYS A 99 -2.18 9.60 -1.60
N GLN A 100 -0.94 9.14 -1.74
CA GLN A 100 -0.34 8.78 -3.03
C GLN A 100 -0.85 7.43 -3.54
N LEU A 101 -1.37 6.58 -2.64
CA LEU A 101 -2.02 5.32 -2.98
C LEU A 101 -3.51 5.55 -3.30
N PRO A 102 -4.06 4.90 -4.33
CA PRO A 102 -5.49 5.02 -4.65
C PRO A 102 -6.34 4.53 -3.47
N GLN A 103 -7.09 5.42 -2.85
CA GLN A 103 -7.89 5.12 -1.64
C GLN A 103 -7.07 4.40 -0.54
N GLY A 104 -5.81 4.83 -0.39
CA GLY A 104 -4.90 4.29 0.60
C GLY A 104 -5.45 4.41 2.02
N ASP A 105 -5.30 3.34 2.79
CA ASP A 105 -5.75 3.24 4.18
C ASP A 105 -4.80 2.36 4.98
N VAL A 106 -4.77 2.53 6.30
CA VAL A 106 -3.89 1.75 7.18
C VAL A 106 -4.63 1.31 8.43
N SER A 107 -4.44 0.05 8.79
CA SER A 107 -4.85 -0.49 10.08
C SER A 107 -3.61 -0.93 10.87
N ILE A 108 -3.58 -0.56 12.14
CA ILE A 108 -2.49 -0.86 13.07
C ILE A 108 -3.12 -1.43 14.34
N ALA A 109 -2.78 -2.68 14.65
CA ALA A 109 -3.35 -3.36 15.80
C ALA A 109 -2.32 -4.29 16.46
N PRO A 110 -2.44 -4.57 17.77
CA PRO A 110 -1.73 -5.66 18.38
C PRO A 110 -2.26 -6.99 17.84
N LEU A 111 -1.37 -7.93 17.53
CA LEU A 111 -1.75 -9.24 17.01
C LEU A 111 -2.38 -10.12 18.11
N GLN A 112 -1.90 -9.97 19.35
CA GLN A 112 -2.44 -10.64 20.54
C GLN A 112 -2.37 -9.66 21.73
N THR A 113 -3.38 -9.68 22.58
CA THR A 113 -3.37 -8.91 23.80
C THR A 113 -2.27 -9.42 24.76
N GLY A 114 -1.23 -8.62 24.95
CA GLY A 114 -0.12 -8.92 25.88
C GLY A 114 1.12 -9.56 25.26
N GLY A 115 1.16 -9.83 23.95
CA GLY A 115 2.25 -10.55 23.30
C GLY A 115 3.36 -9.70 22.67
N GLY A 116 3.30 -8.37 22.74
CA GLY A 116 4.31 -7.48 22.12
C GLY A 116 4.34 -7.51 20.58
N TRP A 117 3.52 -8.35 19.95
CA TRP A 117 3.43 -8.46 18.49
C TRP A 117 2.41 -7.49 17.92
N TRP A 118 2.80 -6.83 16.85
CA TRP A 118 1.99 -5.83 16.15
C TRP A 118 1.85 -6.20 14.69
N ILE A 119 0.72 -5.80 14.11
CA ILE A 119 0.46 -5.93 12.70
C ILE A 119 0.11 -4.55 12.12
N ILE A 120 0.82 -4.18 11.06
CA ILE A 120 0.51 -3.05 10.21
C ILE A 120 -0.04 -3.61 8.92
N THR A 121 -1.23 -3.17 8.52
CA THR A 121 -1.84 -3.56 7.26
C THR A 121 -2.12 -2.29 6.46
N VAL A 122 -1.49 -2.15 5.30
CA VAL A 122 -1.72 -1.06 4.36
C VAL A 122 -2.62 -1.58 3.25
N ALA A 123 -3.71 -0.86 2.96
CA ALA A 123 -4.68 -1.22 1.94
C ALA A 123 -4.75 -0.12 0.87
N TRP A 124 -4.95 -0.52 -0.39
CA TRP A 124 -5.18 0.40 -1.52
C TRP A 124 -6.16 -0.21 -2.51
N ARG A 125 -6.83 0.64 -3.28
CA ARG A 125 -7.71 0.15 -4.36
C ARG A 125 -6.87 -0.23 -5.56
N ASP A 126 -6.99 -1.48 -6.00
CA ASP A 126 -6.45 -1.93 -7.26
C ASP A 126 -7.49 -1.75 -8.37
N THR A 127 -7.05 -1.33 -9.56
CA THR A 127 -7.94 -1.08 -10.71
C THR A 127 -8.32 -2.37 -11.44
N GLU A 128 -7.65 -3.47 -11.17
CA GLU A 128 -8.01 -4.77 -11.73
C GLU A 128 -8.55 -5.73 -10.67
N GLU A 129 -9.72 -6.24 -10.93
CA GLU A 129 -10.49 -7.21 -10.14
C GLU A 129 -9.81 -8.57 -9.98
N THR A 130 -8.64 -8.78 -10.58
CA THR A 130 -8.00 -10.09 -10.79
C THR A 130 -7.04 -10.53 -9.68
N PHE A 131 -6.64 -9.67 -8.76
CA PHE A 131 -5.79 -10.07 -7.62
C PHE A 131 -6.52 -9.92 -6.29
N ARG A 132 -7.68 -10.53 -6.17
CA ARG A 132 -8.20 -10.87 -4.84
C ARG A 132 -7.27 -11.91 -4.23
N THR A 133 -6.24 -11.45 -3.54
CA THR A 133 -5.60 -12.30 -2.55
C THR A 133 -6.72 -12.68 -1.59
N SER A 134 -7.10 -13.96 -1.62
CA SER A 134 -8.13 -14.54 -0.76
C SER A 134 -8.02 -13.91 0.61
N ALA A 135 -9.13 -13.33 1.08
CA ALA A 135 -9.24 -12.88 2.46
C ALA A 135 -8.99 -14.11 3.34
N THR A 136 -7.73 -14.35 3.67
CA THR A 136 -7.40 -15.21 4.79
C THR A 136 -8.00 -14.56 6.02
N SER A 137 -8.63 -15.35 6.85
CA SER A 137 -9.37 -14.97 8.07
C SER A 137 -8.51 -14.31 9.15
N ASP A 138 -7.44 -13.63 8.77
CA ASP A 138 -6.47 -13.03 9.67
C ASP A 138 -6.93 -11.63 10.05
N ASN A 139 -6.91 -11.35 11.31
CA ASN A 139 -7.29 -10.07 11.90
C ASN A 139 -6.11 -9.08 11.85
N PRO A 140 -6.28 -7.83 11.36
CA PRO A 140 -7.49 -7.29 10.73
C PRO A 140 -7.65 -7.76 9.28
N ALA A 141 -8.88 -8.15 8.92
CA ALA A 141 -9.20 -8.55 7.56
C ALA A 141 -8.98 -7.39 6.58
N CYS A 142 -8.48 -7.68 5.38
CA CYS A 142 -8.37 -6.68 4.32
C CYS A 142 -9.78 -6.21 3.92
N PRO A 143 -10.02 -4.89 3.78
CA PRO A 143 -11.31 -4.39 3.32
C PRO A 143 -11.67 -4.97 1.95
N SER A 144 -12.97 -5.24 1.72
CA SER A 144 -13.46 -5.69 0.43
C SER A 144 -13.04 -4.71 -0.68
N GLU A 145 -12.72 -5.22 -1.86
CA GLU A 145 -12.30 -4.43 -3.03
C GLU A 145 -10.94 -3.70 -2.89
N LYS A 146 -10.14 -4.02 -1.90
CA LYS A 146 -8.78 -3.50 -1.73
C LYS A 146 -7.74 -4.61 -1.75
N SER A 147 -6.56 -4.29 -2.26
CA SER A 147 -5.34 -5.06 -2.07
C SER A 147 -4.68 -4.63 -0.77
N CYS A 148 -4.02 -5.57 -0.08
CA CYS A 148 -3.38 -5.28 1.21
C CYS A 148 -1.95 -5.79 1.25
N TRP A 149 -1.09 -5.04 1.92
CA TRP A 149 0.22 -5.46 2.38
C TRP A 149 0.25 -5.53 3.91
N ARG A 150 0.82 -6.60 4.46
CA ARG A 150 0.88 -6.83 5.90
C ARG A 150 2.32 -6.98 6.36
N LEU A 151 2.62 -6.32 7.46
CA LEU A 151 3.89 -6.41 8.16
C LEU A 151 3.62 -6.78 9.62
N VAL A 152 4.22 -7.88 10.07
CA VAL A 152 4.14 -8.33 11.47
C VAL A 152 5.51 -8.16 12.11
N PHE A 153 5.56 -7.56 13.29
CA PHE A 153 6.80 -7.32 14.02
C PHE A 153 6.56 -7.32 15.53
N SER A 154 7.61 -7.51 16.31
CA SER A 154 7.57 -7.42 17.78
C SER A 154 8.19 -6.11 18.25
N LEU A 155 7.55 -5.49 19.24
CA LEU A 155 8.15 -4.45 20.05
C LEU A 155 8.81 -5.16 21.25
N ALA A 156 10.12 -5.15 21.30
CA ALA A 156 10.88 -5.69 22.41
C ALA A 156 10.80 -4.78 23.64
#